data_6dea535114c88e31e88a323c86243b69
#
_entry.id   6dea535114c88e31e88a323c86243b69
#
_cell.length_a   1.000
_cell.length_b   1.000
_cell.length_c   1.000
_cell.angle_alpha   90.00
_cell.angle_beta   90.00
_cell.angle_gamma   90.00
#
_symmetry.space_group_name_H-M   'P 1'
#
loop_
_entity.id
_entity.type
_entity.pdbx_description
1 polymer ?
#
loop_
_entity_poly.entity_id
_entity_poly.type
_entity_poly.pdbx_seq_one_letter_code
_entity_poly.pdbx_strand_id
1 'polypeptide(L)'
;MDMLHIDQAVIVEGKYDKIKLSSIIDAVIIPTNGFKVFKDKETLKVIRYFAEKTGIIILTDSDAAGFKIRSFLKGAVKNGKITNVYIPDIFGKEKRKAAPSKEGKLGVEGIEKDIILEAFRKAGIQAEDKSGDRDPITRIDLYELGFSGGSNSSALRKKLLAELDLPELLTTTGMLDILNTLMDRSEFYALAEKIHGGEGKTE
;
A
#
# COMPACT_ATOMS: atom_id res chain seq x y z
N MET A 1 12.86 4.81 -22.08
CA MET A 1 12.31 3.91 -21.03
C MET A 1 10.82 4.11 -21.05
N ASP A 2 10.09 3.07 -21.37
CA ASP A 2 8.64 3.14 -21.42
C ASP A 2 8.08 3.39 -20.00
N MET A 3 7.14 4.32 -19.90
CA MET A 3 6.43 4.59 -18.64
C MET A 3 5.42 3.46 -18.44
N LEU A 4 5.20 3.09 -17.20
CA LEU A 4 4.15 2.12 -16.86
C LEU A 4 2.79 2.75 -17.12
N HIS A 5 2.03 2.21 -18.06
CA HIS A 5 0.66 2.64 -18.33
C HIS A 5 -0.31 2.06 -17.30
N ILE A 6 -1.17 2.90 -16.73
CA ILE A 6 -2.17 2.52 -15.70
C ILE A 6 -3.50 3.20 -16.03
N ASP A 7 -4.54 2.42 -16.28
CA ASP A 7 -5.89 2.91 -16.61
C ASP A 7 -6.60 3.56 -15.41
N GLN A 8 -6.31 3.08 -14.19
CA GLN A 8 -6.90 3.61 -12.97
C GLN A 8 -6.31 4.99 -12.63
N ALA A 9 -7.12 5.87 -12.06
CA ALA A 9 -6.60 7.11 -11.51
C ALA A 9 -5.81 6.84 -10.21
N VAL A 10 -4.60 7.42 -10.12
CA VAL A 10 -3.72 7.29 -8.95
C VAL A 10 -3.92 8.47 -8.02
N ILE A 11 -4.37 8.20 -6.81
CA ILE A 11 -4.63 9.21 -5.78
C ILE A 11 -3.40 9.33 -4.88
N VAL A 12 -2.84 10.53 -4.79
CA VAL A 12 -1.63 10.82 -4.01
C VAL A 12 -1.89 11.91 -2.97
N GLU A 13 -0.99 12.07 -2.01
CA GLU A 13 -1.17 13.05 -0.94
C GLU A 13 -0.96 14.48 -1.43
N GLY A 14 0.12 14.74 -2.18
CA GLY A 14 0.53 16.09 -2.51
C GLY A 14 0.97 16.33 -3.95
N LYS A 15 1.27 17.61 -4.22
CA LYS A 15 1.76 18.06 -5.52
C LYS A 15 3.09 17.41 -5.92
N TYR A 16 3.99 17.21 -4.96
CA TYR A 16 5.32 16.69 -5.25
C TYR A 16 5.29 15.19 -5.55
N ASP A 17 4.39 14.45 -4.89
CA ASP A 17 4.13 13.04 -5.22
C ASP A 17 3.60 12.92 -6.65
N LYS A 18 2.68 13.81 -7.05
CA LYS A 18 2.19 13.88 -8.43
C LYS A 18 3.35 14.13 -9.41
N ILE A 19 4.23 15.09 -9.14
CA ILE A 19 5.38 15.38 -10.01
C ILE A 19 6.30 14.16 -10.10
N LYS A 20 6.60 13.51 -8.98
CA LYS A 20 7.43 12.31 -8.93
C LYS A 20 6.82 11.20 -9.78
N LEU A 21 5.55 10.88 -9.58
CA LEU A 21 4.88 9.79 -10.28
C LEU A 21 4.70 10.07 -11.77
N SER A 22 4.43 11.30 -12.17
CA SER A 22 4.31 11.67 -13.59
C SER A 22 5.58 11.42 -14.42
N SER A 23 6.73 11.23 -13.76
CA SER A 23 7.98 10.81 -14.43
C SER A 23 8.17 9.29 -14.47
N ILE A 24 7.28 8.52 -13.84
CA ILE A 24 7.42 7.06 -13.65
C ILE A 24 6.30 6.31 -14.36
N ILE A 25 5.07 6.83 -14.28
CA ILE A 25 3.85 6.19 -14.78
C ILE A 25 3.09 7.13 -15.71
N ASP A 26 2.39 6.54 -16.67
CA ASP A 26 1.40 7.19 -17.54
C ASP A 26 0.00 6.87 -16.98
N ALA A 27 -0.57 7.80 -16.21
CA ALA A 27 -1.85 7.66 -15.55
C ALA A 27 -2.46 9.03 -15.19
N VAL A 28 -3.74 9.05 -14.91
CA VAL A 28 -4.38 10.21 -14.27
C VAL A 28 -3.96 10.26 -12.81
N ILE A 29 -3.24 11.31 -12.38
CA ILE A 29 -2.76 11.45 -10.99
C ILE A 29 -3.48 12.61 -10.30
N ILE A 30 -4.20 12.31 -9.22
CA ILE A 30 -5.05 13.24 -8.48
C ILE A 30 -4.46 13.48 -7.08
N PRO A 31 -3.93 14.67 -6.78
CA PRO A 31 -3.45 15.01 -5.44
C PRO A 31 -4.63 15.37 -4.51
N THR A 32 -4.62 14.83 -3.30
CA THR A 32 -5.62 15.15 -2.26
C THR A 32 -5.33 16.48 -1.54
N ASN A 33 -4.11 17.00 -1.70
CA ASN A 33 -3.62 18.16 -0.94
C ASN A 33 -3.73 17.95 0.58
N GLY A 34 -3.36 16.76 1.04
CA GLY A 34 -3.46 16.33 2.43
C GLY A 34 -4.91 16.26 2.90
N PHE A 35 -5.16 16.72 4.11
CA PHE A 35 -6.52 16.69 4.72
C PHE A 35 -7.53 17.63 4.08
N LYS A 36 -7.14 18.47 3.11
CA LYS A 36 -8.09 19.31 2.37
C LYS A 36 -9.16 18.48 1.66
N VAL A 37 -8.81 17.27 1.19
CA VAL A 37 -9.74 16.34 0.56
C VAL A 37 -10.97 16.03 1.41
N PHE A 38 -10.89 16.12 2.74
CA PHE A 38 -12.02 15.86 3.64
C PHE A 38 -13.19 16.84 3.45
N LYS A 39 -12.92 18.03 2.93
CA LYS A 39 -13.90 19.09 2.67
C LYS A 39 -14.02 19.45 1.19
N ASP A 40 -13.17 18.91 0.33
CA ASP A 40 -13.13 19.21 -1.11
C ASP A 40 -14.11 18.30 -1.87
N LYS A 41 -15.35 18.77 -2.00
CA LYS A 41 -16.43 18.04 -2.67
C LYS A 41 -16.14 17.80 -4.16
N GLU A 42 -15.44 18.73 -4.83
CA GLU A 42 -15.14 18.61 -6.26
C GLU A 42 -14.09 17.53 -6.51
N THR A 43 -12.99 17.55 -5.76
CA THR A 43 -11.98 16.49 -5.84
C THR A 43 -12.61 15.12 -5.50
N LEU A 44 -13.46 15.03 -4.48
CA LEU A 44 -14.16 13.78 -4.14
C LEU A 44 -15.09 13.29 -5.24
N LYS A 45 -15.77 14.21 -5.95
CA LYS A 45 -16.63 13.87 -7.09
C LYS A 45 -15.82 13.24 -8.22
N VAL A 46 -14.66 13.81 -8.54
CA VAL A 46 -13.74 13.28 -9.56
C VAL A 46 -13.18 11.91 -9.14
N ILE A 47 -12.77 11.75 -7.88
CA ILE A 47 -12.28 10.48 -7.35
C ILE A 47 -13.37 9.38 -7.46
N ARG A 48 -14.62 9.69 -7.08
CA ARG A 48 -15.75 8.74 -7.20
C ARG A 48 -16.01 8.35 -8.66
N TYR A 49 -15.98 9.32 -9.56
CA TYR A 49 -16.16 9.07 -10.99
C TYR A 49 -15.15 8.03 -11.50
N PHE A 50 -13.85 8.23 -11.22
CA PHE A 50 -12.83 7.26 -11.63
C PHE A 50 -12.99 5.92 -10.92
N ALA A 51 -13.33 5.91 -9.63
CA ALA A 51 -13.54 4.68 -8.89
C ALA A 51 -14.61 3.77 -9.52
N GLU A 52 -15.68 4.36 -10.04
CA GLU A 52 -16.77 3.64 -10.69
C GLU A 52 -16.44 3.24 -12.14
N LYS A 53 -15.65 4.02 -12.85
CA LYS A 53 -15.35 3.80 -14.28
C LYS A 53 -14.20 2.84 -14.49
N THR A 54 -13.02 3.17 -13.99
CA THR A 54 -11.77 2.43 -14.20
C THR A 54 -11.18 1.86 -12.91
N GLY A 55 -11.72 2.29 -11.77
CA GLY A 55 -11.11 2.06 -10.47
C GLY A 55 -10.11 3.16 -10.10
N ILE A 56 -9.71 3.18 -8.83
CA ILE A 56 -8.68 4.08 -8.33
C ILE A 56 -7.59 3.30 -7.59
N ILE A 57 -6.39 3.85 -7.63
CA ILE A 57 -5.24 3.40 -6.85
C ILE A 57 -4.94 4.48 -5.81
N ILE A 58 -4.80 4.09 -4.53
CA ILE A 58 -4.40 5.02 -3.47
C ILE A 58 -2.94 4.76 -3.14
N LEU A 59 -2.08 5.75 -3.40
CA LEU A 59 -0.66 5.76 -3.07
C LEU A 59 -0.36 7.02 -2.25
N THR A 60 -0.33 6.89 -0.94
CA THR A 60 0.01 7.96 0.02
C THR A 60 1.21 7.56 0.84
N ASP A 61 1.78 8.49 1.58
CA ASP A 61 2.88 8.22 2.49
C ASP A 61 2.54 7.12 3.50
N SER A 62 3.56 6.40 3.97
CA SER A 62 3.41 5.31 4.95
C SER A 62 3.46 5.84 6.40
N ASP A 63 2.85 7.00 6.63
CA ASP A 63 2.71 7.64 7.93
C ASP A 63 1.25 7.70 8.41
N ALA A 64 1.03 8.17 9.62
CA ALA A 64 -0.30 8.26 10.20
C ALA A 64 -1.25 9.18 9.40
N ALA A 65 -0.74 10.21 8.73
CA ALA A 65 -1.54 11.13 7.90
C ALA A 65 -2.01 10.43 6.63
N GLY A 66 -1.11 9.74 5.92
CA GLY A 66 -1.44 8.97 4.72
C GLY A 66 -2.47 7.87 5.01
N PHE A 67 -2.34 7.15 6.13
CA PHE A 67 -3.35 6.14 6.52
C PHE A 67 -4.72 6.75 6.86
N LYS A 68 -4.78 7.96 7.43
CA LYS A 68 -6.05 8.67 7.64
C LYS A 68 -6.71 9.06 6.31
N ILE A 69 -5.93 9.52 5.33
CA ILE A 69 -6.44 9.84 4.00
C ILE A 69 -6.99 8.58 3.32
N ARG A 70 -6.26 7.45 3.37
CA ARG A 70 -6.73 6.15 2.85
C ARG A 70 -8.06 5.74 3.47
N SER A 71 -8.16 5.77 4.79
CA SER A 71 -9.36 5.41 5.53
C SER A 71 -10.55 6.28 5.14
N PHE A 72 -10.34 7.59 5.03
CA PHE A 72 -11.35 8.53 4.59
C PHE A 72 -11.84 8.24 3.17
N LEU A 73 -10.92 8.06 2.22
CA LEU A 73 -11.28 7.78 0.83
C LEU A 73 -12.05 6.47 0.70
N LYS A 74 -11.65 5.42 1.43
CA LYS A 74 -12.39 4.15 1.49
C LYS A 74 -13.83 4.34 1.98
N GLY A 75 -14.05 5.20 2.96
CA GLY A 75 -15.40 5.53 3.46
C GLY A 75 -16.20 6.46 2.53
N ALA A 76 -15.50 7.36 1.81
CA ALA A 76 -16.12 8.33 0.92
C ALA A 76 -16.51 7.77 -0.45
N VAL A 77 -15.83 6.70 -0.90
CA VAL A 77 -16.09 5.99 -2.16
C VAL A 77 -16.93 4.74 -1.83
N LYS A 78 -18.24 4.84 -2.01
CA LYS A 78 -19.18 3.74 -1.70
C LYS A 78 -19.22 2.67 -2.79
N ASN A 79 -19.04 3.09 -4.03
CA ASN A 79 -19.10 2.25 -5.22
C ASN A 79 -17.79 2.35 -5.99
N GLY A 80 -17.40 1.28 -6.67
CA GLY A 80 -16.21 1.24 -7.49
C GLY A 80 -15.04 0.45 -6.87
N LYS A 81 -13.98 0.29 -7.65
CA LYS A 81 -12.79 -0.48 -7.29
C LYS A 81 -11.73 0.42 -6.67
N ILE A 82 -11.24 0.05 -5.50
CA ILE A 82 -10.13 0.73 -4.81
C ILE A 82 -8.98 -0.28 -4.64
N THR A 83 -7.83 0.05 -5.19
CA THR A 83 -6.57 -0.68 -4.99
C THR A 83 -5.65 0.16 -4.12
N ASN A 84 -5.10 -0.42 -3.06
CA ASN A 84 -4.11 0.26 -2.23
C ASN A 84 -2.70 -0.15 -2.65
N VAL A 85 -1.84 0.82 -2.92
CA VAL A 85 -0.41 0.63 -3.12
C VAL A 85 0.32 1.19 -1.90
N TYR A 86 1.27 0.44 -1.38
CA TYR A 86 2.04 0.81 -0.20
C TYR A 86 3.53 0.83 -0.54
N ILE A 87 4.19 1.91 -0.15
CA ILE A 87 5.66 2.01 -0.17
C ILE A 87 6.22 1.51 1.16
N PRO A 88 7.43 0.92 1.18
CA PRO A 88 8.07 0.49 2.41
C PRO A 88 8.41 1.69 3.31
N ASP A 89 8.62 1.43 4.60
CA ASP A 89 9.08 2.42 5.57
C ASP A 89 10.57 2.69 5.37
N ILE A 90 10.90 3.76 4.65
CA ILE A 90 12.28 4.21 4.44
C ILE A 90 12.50 5.47 5.27
N PHE A 91 13.48 5.43 6.17
CA PHE A 91 13.84 6.56 7.01
C PHE A 91 14.78 7.51 6.29
N GLY A 92 14.50 8.80 6.41
CA GLY A 92 15.30 9.83 5.77
C GLY A 92 14.61 11.18 5.72
N LYS A 93 15.21 12.06 4.94
CA LYS A 93 14.68 13.41 4.70
C LYS A 93 14.65 13.66 3.20
N GLU A 94 13.53 14.10 2.69
CA GLU A 94 13.42 14.54 1.30
C GLU A 94 14.34 15.72 1.03
N LYS A 95 15.02 15.70 -0.12
CA LYS A 95 16.01 16.73 -0.50
C LYS A 95 15.48 18.16 -0.40
N ARG A 96 14.19 18.35 -0.65
CA ARG A 96 13.52 19.64 -0.65
C ARG A 96 13.21 20.16 0.76
N LYS A 97 12.96 19.27 1.73
CA LYS A 97 12.54 19.66 3.09
C LYS A 97 13.75 20.09 3.94
N ALA A 98 13.56 21.10 4.80
CA ALA A 98 14.59 21.55 5.76
C ALA A 98 14.78 20.50 6.88
N ALA A 99 13.71 19.83 7.31
CA ALA A 99 13.72 18.82 8.36
C ALA A 99 12.99 17.55 7.89
N PRO A 100 13.27 16.35 8.50
CA PRO A 100 12.51 15.15 8.26
C PRO A 100 11.02 15.32 8.58
N SER A 101 10.18 14.39 8.10
CA SER A 101 8.80 14.27 8.55
C SER A 101 8.73 13.97 10.05
N LYS A 102 7.56 14.14 10.66
CA LYS A 102 7.35 13.88 12.10
C LYS A 102 7.76 12.46 12.51
N GLU A 103 7.56 11.48 11.63
CA GLU A 103 7.93 10.08 11.85
C GLU A 103 9.32 9.73 11.29
N GLY A 104 10.03 10.69 10.69
CA GLY A 104 11.35 10.47 10.09
C GLY A 104 11.34 9.64 8.81
N LYS A 105 10.16 9.32 8.26
CA LYS A 105 10.00 8.52 7.04
C LYS A 105 10.01 9.41 5.80
N LEU A 106 10.53 8.86 4.70
CA LEU A 106 10.40 9.45 3.37
C LEU A 106 8.97 9.29 2.85
N GLY A 107 8.41 10.37 2.32
CA GLY A 107 7.20 10.34 1.53
C GLY A 107 7.45 9.84 0.10
N VAL A 108 6.37 9.63 -0.67
CA VAL A 108 6.42 9.13 -2.06
C VAL A 108 7.40 9.95 -2.92
N GLU A 109 7.47 11.28 -2.72
CA GLU A 109 8.40 12.16 -3.45
C GLU A 109 9.88 11.78 -3.27
N GLY A 110 10.24 11.20 -2.11
CA GLY A 110 11.61 10.84 -1.74
C GLY A 110 12.02 9.42 -2.12
N ILE A 111 11.08 8.58 -2.55
CA ILE A 111 11.31 7.16 -2.83
C ILE A 111 11.91 6.97 -4.24
N GLU A 112 12.85 6.03 -4.35
CA GLU A 112 13.45 5.66 -5.65
C GLU A 112 12.42 5.03 -6.58
N LYS A 113 12.61 5.23 -7.91
CA LYS A 113 11.70 4.77 -8.96
C LYS A 113 11.40 3.28 -8.87
N ASP A 114 12.44 2.46 -8.71
CA ASP A 114 12.32 1.00 -8.73
C ASP A 114 11.51 0.48 -7.53
N ILE A 115 11.62 1.14 -6.38
CA ILE A 115 10.82 0.83 -5.18
C ILE A 115 9.35 1.15 -5.43
N ILE A 116 9.06 2.28 -6.09
CA ILE A 116 7.68 2.65 -6.46
C ILE A 116 7.11 1.63 -7.44
N LEU A 117 7.85 1.25 -8.48
CA LEU A 117 7.42 0.25 -9.46
C LEU A 117 7.17 -1.11 -8.81
N GLU A 118 8.05 -1.52 -7.87
CA GLU A 118 7.86 -2.73 -7.10
C GLU A 118 6.61 -2.67 -6.21
N ALA A 119 6.30 -1.50 -5.63
CA ALA A 119 5.06 -1.31 -4.88
C ALA A 119 3.80 -1.48 -5.76
N PHE A 120 3.83 -0.99 -6.99
CA PHE A 120 2.75 -1.24 -7.96
C PHE A 120 2.65 -2.72 -8.31
N ARG A 121 3.78 -3.40 -8.55
CA ARG A 121 3.83 -4.84 -8.82
C ARG A 121 3.25 -5.66 -7.66
N LYS A 122 3.62 -5.36 -6.42
CA LYS A 122 3.08 -6.00 -5.21
C LYS A 122 1.56 -5.79 -5.07
N ALA A 123 1.02 -4.70 -5.60
CA ALA A 123 -0.43 -4.46 -5.64
C ALA A 123 -1.13 -5.11 -6.86
N GLY A 124 -0.44 -5.94 -7.63
CA GLY A 124 -1.00 -6.64 -8.79
C GLY A 124 -1.19 -5.78 -10.03
N ILE A 125 -0.60 -4.58 -10.08
CA ILE A 125 -0.81 -3.62 -11.18
C ILE A 125 0.07 -3.93 -12.41
N GLN A 126 1.14 -4.72 -12.23
CA GLN A 126 2.01 -5.22 -13.31
C GLN A 126 1.95 -6.73 -13.49
N ALA A 127 1.18 -7.45 -12.73
CA ALA A 127 1.05 -8.87 -12.93
C ALA A 127 0.33 -9.14 -14.25
N GLU A 128 0.99 -9.82 -15.19
CA GLU A 128 0.27 -10.63 -16.16
C GLU A 128 -0.85 -11.34 -15.42
N ASP A 129 -2.02 -11.39 -16.01
CA ASP A 129 -3.24 -11.97 -15.45
C ASP A 129 -2.99 -13.38 -14.90
N LYS A 130 -2.44 -13.46 -13.70
CA LYS A 130 -2.39 -14.68 -12.90
C LYS A 130 -3.67 -14.83 -12.07
N SER A 131 -4.82 -14.50 -12.67
CA SER A 131 -6.14 -14.91 -12.20
C SER A 131 -6.37 -16.39 -12.50
N GLY A 132 -5.37 -17.22 -12.23
CA GLY A 132 -5.54 -18.65 -12.07
C GLY A 132 -6.11 -18.92 -10.68
N ASP A 133 -6.89 -19.96 -10.57
CA ASP A 133 -7.57 -20.57 -9.43
C ASP A 133 -6.65 -20.66 -8.18
N ARG A 134 -6.35 -19.51 -7.54
CA ARG A 134 -5.52 -19.44 -6.33
C ARG A 134 -6.41 -19.66 -5.13
N ASP A 135 -6.03 -20.60 -4.27
CA ASP A 135 -6.66 -20.77 -2.96
C ASP A 135 -6.41 -19.50 -2.10
N PRO A 136 -7.45 -18.72 -1.76
CA PRO A 136 -7.26 -17.43 -1.11
C PRO A 136 -6.88 -17.59 0.36
N ILE A 137 -5.98 -16.72 0.81
CA ILE A 137 -5.67 -16.55 2.22
C ILE A 137 -6.87 -15.88 2.89
N THR A 138 -7.28 -16.40 4.04
CA THR A 138 -8.45 -15.94 4.80
C THR A 138 -8.07 -15.30 6.13
N ARG A 139 -9.03 -14.67 6.81
CA ARG A 139 -8.83 -14.21 8.20
C ARG A 139 -8.61 -15.35 9.18
N ILE A 140 -9.13 -16.54 8.86
CA ILE A 140 -8.94 -17.75 9.67
C ILE A 140 -7.48 -18.16 9.62
N ASP A 141 -6.85 -18.17 8.45
CA ASP A 141 -5.44 -18.48 8.30
C ASP A 141 -4.55 -17.51 9.09
N LEU A 142 -4.87 -16.21 9.06
CA LEU A 142 -4.15 -15.23 9.87
C LEU A 142 -4.28 -15.51 11.38
N TYR A 143 -5.45 -15.98 11.83
CA TYR A 143 -5.68 -16.31 13.22
C TYR A 143 -4.94 -17.60 13.60
N GLU A 144 -5.07 -18.65 12.83
CA GLU A 144 -4.44 -19.97 13.06
C GLU A 144 -2.91 -19.87 13.09
N LEU A 145 -2.33 -19.03 12.25
CA LEU A 145 -0.90 -18.78 12.17
C LEU A 145 -0.44 -17.67 13.15
N GLY A 146 -1.30 -17.19 14.04
CA GLY A 146 -0.95 -16.23 15.09
C GLY A 146 -0.75 -14.78 14.64
N PHE A 147 -1.01 -14.45 13.38
CA PHE A 147 -0.93 -13.07 12.87
C PHE A 147 -2.13 -12.20 13.27
N SER A 148 -3.16 -12.77 13.89
CA SER A 148 -4.29 -12.03 14.46
C SER A 148 -4.81 -12.69 15.74
N GLY A 149 -5.46 -11.91 16.62
CA GLY A 149 -6.17 -12.41 17.82
C GLY A 149 -5.32 -12.79 19.01
N GLY A 150 -4.01 -13.02 18.87
CA GLY A 150 -3.11 -13.41 19.96
C GLY A 150 -2.32 -12.24 20.55
N SER A 151 -1.78 -12.42 21.75
CA SER A 151 -0.93 -11.41 22.43
C SER A 151 0.34 -11.06 21.64
N ASN A 152 0.91 -12.01 20.92
CA ASN A 152 2.12 -11.83 20.08
C ASN A 152 1.80 -11.43 18.63
N SER A 153 0.52 -11.31 18.25
CA SER A 153 0.11 -11.10 16.86
C SER A 153 0.65 -9.80 16.26
N SER A 154 0.83 -8.76 17.08
CA SER A 154 1.41 -7.49 16.62
C SER A 154 2.88 -7.65 16.22
N ALA A 155 3.68 -8.35 17.02
CA ALA A 155 5.09 -8.60 16.72
C ALA A 155 5.26 -9.49 15.48
N LEU A 156 4.44 -10.55 15.36
CA LEU A 156 4.46 -11.42 14.17
C LEU A 156 4.07 -10.67 12.90
N ARG A 157 3.05 -9.80 12.95
CA ARG A 157 2.70 -8.94 11.81
C ARG A 157 3.84 -8.00 11.41
N LYS A 158 4.52 -7.39 12.38
CA LYS A 158 5.68 -6.53 12.07
C LYS A 158 6.78 -7.30 11.34
N LYS A 159 7.11 -8.53 11.79
CA LYS A 159 8.08 -9.40 11.12
C LYS A 159 7.64 -9.75 9.69
N LEU A 160 6.37 -10.14 9.51
CA LEU A 160 5.80 -10.45 8.20
C LEU A 160 5.84 -9.24 7.25
N LEU A 161 5.43 -8.07 7.74
CA LEU A 161 5.45 -6.85 6.94
C LEU A 161 6.87 -6.42 6.57
N ALA A 162 7.83 -6.56 7.49
CA ALA A 162 9.23 -6.29 7.22
C ALA A 162 9.83 -7.26 6.19
N GLU A 163 9.52 -8.57 6.28
CA GLU A 163 9.97 -9.57 5.31
C GLU A 163 9.44 -9.30 3.89
N LEU A 164 8.24 -8.68 3.80
CA LEU A 164 7.60 -8.33 2.54
C LEU A 164 7.87 -6.90 2.07
N ASP A 165 8.72 -6.15 2.78
CA ASP A 165 8.97 -4.74 2.47
C ASP A 165 7.67 -3.91 2.45
N LEU A 166 6.81 -4.10 3.46
CA LEU A 166 5.52 -3.41 3.59
C LEU A 166 5.52 -2.48 4.81
N PRO A 167 4.70 -1.41 4.81
CA PRO A 167 4.61 -0.47 5.92
C PRO A 167 4.13 -1.12 7.21
N GLU A 168 4.77 -0.79 8.35
CA GLU A 168 4.43 -1.31 9.68
C GLU A 168 2.98 -0.98 10.12
N LEU A 169 2.46 0.18 9.70
CA LEU A 169 1.11 0.65 10.06
C LEU A 169 -0.02 0.02 9.24
N LEU A 170 0.28 -0.98 8.43
CA LEU A 170 -0.73 -1.66 7.62
C LEU A 170 -1.79 -2.32 8.51
N THR A 171 -3.07 -2.09 8.18
CA THR A 171 -4.16 -2.76 8.90
C THR A 171 -4.19 -4.25 8.54
N THR A 172 -4.76 -5.09 9.41
CA THR A 172 -4.92 -6.53 9.13
C THR A 172 -5.68 -6.79 7.84
N THR A 173 -6.70 -5.97 7.52
CA THR A 173 -7.43 -6.07 6.25
C THR A 173 -6.55 -5.68 5.07
N GLY A 174 -5.85 -4.55 5.14
CA GLY A 174 -4.93 -4.13 4.07
C GLY A 174 -3.79 -5.12 3.85
N MET A 175 -3.27 -5.73 4.92
CA MET A 175 -2.28 -6.80 4.84
C MET A 175 -2.85 -8.03 4.11
N LEU A 176 -4.06 -8.47 4.46
CA LEU A 176 -4.71 -9.62 3.83
C LEU A 176 -4.96 -9.39 2.33
N ASP A 177 -5.43 -8.19 1.96
CA ASP A 177 -5.65 -7.82 0.56
C ASP A 177 -4.34 -7.92 -0.25
N ILE A 178 -3.22 -7.46 0.31
CA ILE A 178 -1.91 -7.54 -0.34
C ILE A 178 -1.40 -8.97 -0.40
N LEU A 179 -1.50 -9.75 0.68
CA LEU A 179 -1.08 -11.15 0.69
C LEU A 179 -1.76 -11.94 -0.43
N ASN A 180 -3.08 -11.77 -0.61
CA ASN A 180 -3.84 -12.40 -1.69
C ASN A 180 -3.44 -11.93 -3.09
N THR A 181 -2.80 -10.78 -3.22
CA THR A 181 -2.23 -10.32 -4.49
C THR A 181 -0.88 -10.97 -4.78
N LEU A 182 -0.05 -11.12 -3.74
CA LEU A 182 1.32 -11.58 -3.86
C LEU A 182 1.46 -13.09 -3.98
N MET A 183 0.64 -13.86 -3.24
CA MET A 183 0.84 -15.30 -3.05
C MET A 183 -0.48 -16.04 -2.82
N ASP A 184 -0.45 -17.35 -3.02
CA ASP A 184 -1.55 -18.24 -2.63
C ASP A 184 -1.43 -18.67 -1.15
N ARG A 185 -2.42 -19.44 -0.69
CA ARG A 185 -2.48 -19.91 0.69
C ARG A 185 -1.29 -20.81 1.06
N SER A 186 -0.85 -21.68 0.17
CA SER A 186 0.27 -22.60 0.43
C SER A 186 1.60 -21.86 0.56
N GLU A 187 1.82 -20.86 -0.29
CA GLU A 187 2.99 -19.97 -0.23
C GLU A 187 3.01 -19.16 1.06
N PHE A 188 1.82 -18.70 1.53
CA PHE A 188 1.70 -17.98 2.79
C PHE A 188 2.02 -18.85 4.00
N TYR A 189 1.58 -20.11 4.02
CA TYR A 189 1.91 -21.04 5.09
C TYR A 189 3.41 -21.30 5.17
N ALA A 190 4.08 -21.49 4.04
CA ALA A 190 5.54 -21.66 3.98
C ALA A 190 6.28 -20.41 4.49
N LEU A 191 5.81 -19.20 4.14
CA LEU A 191 6.36 -17.94 4.66
C LEU A 191 6.15 -17.82 6.17
N ALA A 192 4.99 -18.19 6.67
CA ALA A 192 4.68 -18.16 8.10
C ALA A 192 5.60 -19.09 8.90
N GLU A 193 5.86 -20.31 8.42
CA GLU A 193 6.81 -21.24 9.04
C GLU A 193 8.23 -20.63 9.13
N LYS A 194 8.70 -19.96 8.08
CA LYS A 194 9.98 -19.26 8.08
C LYS A 194 10.04 -18.16 9.16
N ILE A 195 8.96 -17.39 9.32
CA ILE A 195 8.88 -16.30 10.31
C ILE A 195 8.89 -16.87 11.73
N HIS A 196 8.17 -17.97 11.98
CA HIS A 196 8.15 -18.66 13.27
C HIS A 196 9.46 -19.37 13.59
N GLY A 197 10.08 -20.02 12.59
CA GLY A 197 11.35 -20.74 12.75
C GLY A 197 12.55 -19.83 13.02
N GLY A 198 12.45 -18.53 12.71
CA GLY A 198 13.47 -17.53 13.06
C GLY A 198 13.55 -17.19 14.56
N GLU A 199 12.63 -17.67 15.41
CA GLU A 199 12.67 -17.46 16.87
C GLU A 199 13.60 -18.43 17.62
N GLY A 200 14.13 -19.44 16.94
CA GLY A 200 14.95 -20.50 17.56
C GLY A 200 16.47 -20.30 17.51
N LYS A 201 16.99 -19.15 17.08
CA LYS A 201 18.43 -18.89 17.00
C LYS A 201 18.81 -17.55 17.63
N THR A 202 18.60 -17.43 18.92
CA THR A 202 19.33 -16.46 19.76
C THR A 202 19.64 -17.18 21.07
N GLU A 203 20.76 -17.92 21.04
CA GLU A 203 21.55 -18.21 22.24
C GLU A 203 22.51 -17.06 22.48
#